data_c9de05f85f37cfc1b95baaf91eaccd64
#
_entry.id   c9de05f85f37cfc1b95baaf91eaccd64
#
_cell.length_a   1.000
_cell.length_b   1.000
_cell.length_c   1.000
_cell.angle_alpha   90.00
_cell.angle_beta   90.00
_cell.angle_gamma   90.00
#
_symmetry.space_group_name_H-M   'P 1'
#
loop_
_entity.id
_entity.type
_entity.pdbx_description
1 polymer ?
#
loop_
_entity_poly.entity_id
_entity_poly.type
_entity_poly.pdbx_seq_one_letter_code
_entity_poly.pdbx_strand_id
1 'polypeptide(L)'
;MKHFIIAIILFFGISSMHIYYAETATVEIPDMEKIENAVRDSHSPYYYPDLMKKYLGNDTTMTLQDFRHLYLGYASQEDYNPYRIVEIPERIEKLYAQTVHTESECDSLIKYARIALSDIPFDLRQINFLIYGLRQKGETEEANLWEYRLKGIIQAIVIV
;
A
#
# COMPACT_ATOMS: atom_id res chain seq x y z
N MET A 1 0.76 -59.03 53.51
CA MET A 1 -0.03 -58.53 52.36
C MET A 1 0.07 -57.02 52.41
N LYS A 2 0.84 -56.42 51.42
CA LYS A 2 1.10 -54.99 51.42
C LYS A 2 0.24 -54.41 50.26
N HIS A 3 -0.70 -53.53 50.58
CA HIS A 3 -1.53 -52.87 49.63
C HIS A 3 -0.74 -51.68 49.04
N PHE A 4 -0.47 -51.75 47.73
CA PHE A 4 0.06 -50.63 46.93
C PHE A 4 -1.12 -49.77 46.53
N ILE A 5 -1.17 -48.55 47.06
CA ILE A 5 -2.11 -47.51 46.58
C ILE A 5 -1.39 -46.73 45.48
N ILE A 6 -1.86 -46.86 44.23
CA ILE A 6 -1.39 -46.07 43.10
C ILE A 6 -2.23 -44.79 43.09
N ALA A 7 -1.60 -43.68 43.43
CA ALA A 7 -2.19 -42.33 43.24
C ALA A 7 -2.05 -41.90 41.81
N ILE A 8 -3.15 -41.85 41.07
CA ILE A 8 -3.21 -41.24 39.70
C ILE A 8 -3.32 -39.75 39.87
N ILE A 9 -2.25 -39.03 39.59
CA ILE A 9 -2.26 -37.55 39.49
C ILE A 9 -2.79 -37.20 38.12
N LEU A 10 -4.05 -36.75 38.06
CA LEU A 10 -4.66 -36.14 36.90
C LEU A 10 -4.08 -34.73 36.74
N PHE A 11 -3.14 -34.57 35.80
CA PHE A 11 -2.65 -33.26 35.36
C PHE A 11 -3.74 -32.60 34.50
N PHE A 12 -4.57 -31.77 35.10
CA PHE A 12 -5.44 -30.85 34.34
C PHE A 12 -4.57 -29.76 33.74
N GLY A 13 -4.22 -29.93 32.47
CA GLY A 13 -3.63 -28.86 31.67
C GLY A 13 -4.62 -27.74 31.51
N ILE A 14 -4.44 -26.65 32.26
CA ILE A 14 -5.16 -25.39 32.01
C ILE A 14 -4.59 -24.83 30.73
N SER A 15 -5.27 -25.13 29.62
CA SER A 15 -5.02 -24.48 28.33
C SER A 15 -5.41 -23.03 28.51
N SER A 16 -4.41 -22.15 28.66
CA SER A 16 -4.62 -20.70 28.66
C SER A 16 -5.16 -20.30 27.31
N MET A 17 -6.48 -20.18 27.21
CA MET A 17 -7.17 -19.62 26.08
C MET A 17 -6.85 -18.13 26.05
N HIS A 18 -5.83 -17.74 25.29
CA HIS A 18 -5.59 -16.35 25.00
C HIS A 18 -6.76 -15.85 24.14
N ILE A 19 -7.70 -15.18 24.81
CA ILE A 19 -8.73 -14.40 24.12
C ILE A 19 -7.99 -13.22 23.51
N TYR A 20 -7.71 -13.30 22.21
CA TYR A 20 -7.31 -12.13 21.43
C TYR A 20 -8.54 -11.24 21.36
N TYR A 21 -8.57 -10.19 22.16
CA TYR A 21 -9.45 -9.07 21.92
C TYR A 21 -9.02 -8.48 20.60
N ALA A 22 -9.85 -8.64 19.57
CA ALA A 22 -9.73 -7.81 18.39
C ALA A 22 -9.93 -6.39 18.87
N GLU A 23 -8.85 -5.62 18.91
CA GLU A 23 -8.89 -4.19 19.16
C GLU A 23 -9.84 -3.62 18.10
N THR A 24 -10.98 -3.09 18.54
CA THR A 24 -11.92 -2.45 17.62
C THR A 24 -11.22 -1.24 17.07
N ALA A 25 -10.68 -1.38 15.87
CA ALA A 25 -10.07 -0.29 15.15
C ALA A 25 -11.07 0.86 15.05
N THR A 26 -10.78 1.95 15.74
CA THR A 26 -11.58 3.16 15.65
C THR A 26 -11.29 3.81 14.31
N VAL A 27 -12.28 3.82 13.40
CA VAL A 27 -12.17 4.54 12.13
C VAL A 27 -12.05 6.03 12.45
N GLU A 28 -10.86 6.57 12.29
CA GLU A 28 -10.61 7.99 12.44
C GLU A 28 -10.96 8.70 11.12
N ILE A 29 -11.96 9.58 11.15
CA ILE A 29 -12.27 10.43 9.99
C ILE A 29 -11.17 11.48 9.85
N PRO A 30 -10.46 11.55 8.69
CA PRO A 30 -9.40 12.52 8.51
C PRO A 30 -9.93 13.95 8.52
N ASP A 31 -9.25 14.83 9.25
CA ASP A 31 -9.48 16.26 9.19
C ASP A 31 -8.85 16.81 7.88
N MET A 32 -9.68 16.88 6.84
CA MET A 32 -9.24 17.29 5.50
C MET A 32 -8.75 18.73 5.47
N GLU A 33 -9.34 19.64 6.26
CA GLU A 33 -8.90 21.03 6.33
C GLU A 33 -7.49 21.15 6.94
N LYS A 34 -7.24 20.37 8.00
CA LYS A 34 -5.91 20.31 8.61
C LYS A 34 -4.87 19.73 7.67
N ILE A 35 -5.23 18.67 6.91
CA ILE A 35 -4.35 18.07 5.92
C ILE A 35 -4.04 19.07 4.80
N GLU A 36 -5.07 19.73 4.24
CA GLU A 36 -4.91 20.72 3.19
C GLU A 36 -3.99 21.87 3.60
N ASN A 37 -4.18 22.41 4.81
CA ASN A 37 -3.32 23.45 5.35
C ASN A 37 -1.88 22.96 5.52
N ALA A 38 -1.67 21.74 6.04
CA ALA A 38 -0.35 21.18 6.26
C ALA A 38 0.42 20.92 4.95
N VAL A 39 -0.26 20.47 3.88
CA VAL A 39 0.42 20.17 2.60
C VAL A 39 0.70 21.41 1.75
N ARG A 40 0.05 22.52 2.05
CA ARG A 40 0.31 23.83 1.39
C ARG A 40 1.38 24.68 2.07
N ASP A 41 1.61 24.49 3.35
CA ASP A 41 2.59 25.27 4.11
C ASP A 41 4.01 24.76 3.84
N SER A 42 4.84 25.57 3.21
CA SER A 42 6.24 25.26 2.92
C SER A 42 7.14 25.04 4.16
N HIS A 43 6.66 25.43 5.35
CA HIS A 43 7.35 25.18 6.62
C HIS A 43 6.84 23.93 7.33
N SER A 44 5.81 23.30 6.80
CA SER A 44 5.26 22.05 7.35
C SER A 44 6.15 20.86 7.03
N PRO A 45 6.33 19.90 7.96
CA PRO A 45 7.00 18.64 7.66
C PRO A 45 6.22 17.80 6.63
N TYR A 46 4.96 18.18 6.35
CA TYR A 46 4.07 17.51 5.39
C TYR A 46 3.86 18.33 4.10
N TYR A 47 4.74 19.27 3.80
CA TYR A 47 4.67 20.05 2.55
C TYR A 47 4.65 19.13 1.34
N TYR A 48 3.62 19.27 0.47
CA TYR A 48 3.35 18.32 -0.59
C TYR A 48 4.51 18.09 -1.55
N PRO A 49 5.21 19.13 -2.06
CA PRO A 49 6.36 18.94 -2.93
C PRO A 49 7.50 18.11 -2.30
N ASP A 50 7.73 18.27 -1.00
CA ASP A 50 8.77 17.52 -0.30
C ASP A 50 8.34 16.05 -0.07
N LEU A 51 7.07 15.82 0.24
CA LEU A 51 6.51 14.46 0.33
C LEU A 51 6.57 13.73 -1.02
N MET A 52 6.19 14.43 -2.13
CA MET A 52 6.30 13.88 -3.48
C MET A 52 7.75 13.57 -3.85
N LYS A 53 8.69 14.45 -3.49
CA LYS A 53 10.12 14.21 -3.71
C LYS A 53 10.61 12.95 -2.97
N LYS A 54 10.21 12.76 -1.71
CA LYS A 54 10.50 11.53 -0.96
C LYS A 54 9.90 10.30 -1.65
N TYR A 55 8.62 10.36 -2.01
CA TYR A 55 7.91 9.29 -2.66
C TYR A 55 8.56 8.88 -3.98
N LEU A 56 8.87 9.83 -4.86
CA LEU A 56 9.52 9.57 -6.15
C LEU A 56 10.99 9.17 -5.98
N GLY A 57 11.66 9.67 -4.95
CA GLY A 57 13.05 9.33 -4.61
C GLY A 57 13.26 7.97 -3.94
N ASN A 58 12.22 7.16 -3.80
CA ASN A 58 12.26 5.85 -3.12
C ASN A 58 12.70 5.94 -1.64
N ASP A 59 12.29 7.00 -0.93
CA ASP A 59 12.58 7.14 0.49
C ASP A 59 11.74 6.14 1.30
N THR A 60 12.37 5.06 1.74
CA THR A 60 11.71 4.01 2.53
C THR A 60 11.55 4.36 4.01
N THR A 61 11.91 5.58 4.42
CA THR A 61 11.71 6.07 5.78
C THR A 61 10.39 6.84 5.96
N MET A 62 9.61 6.99 4.89
CA MET A 62 8.30 7.64 4.95
C MET A 62 7.39 6.93 5.96
N THR A 63 6.80 7.71 6.84
CA THR A 63 5.87 7.22 7.88
C THR A 63 4.45 7.09 7.34
N LEU A 64 3.56 6.45 8.12
CA LEU A 64 2.12 6.43 7.80
C LEU A 64 1.55 7.84 7.67
N GLN A 65 1.99 8.78 8.51
CA GLN A 65 1.53 10.18 8.44
C GLN A 65 2.03 10.87 7.17
N ASP A 66 3.26 10.59 6.71
CA ASP A 66 3.74 11.09 5.42
C ASP A 66 2.87 10.58 4.27
N PHE A 67 2.58 9.28 4.22
CA PHE A 67 1.68 8.70 3.20
C PHE A 67 0.25 9.25 3.28
N ARG A 68 -0.26 9.47 4.51
CA ARG A 68 -1.60 10.03 4.72
C ARG A 68 -1.71 11.45 4.16
N HIS A 69 -0.76 12.32 4.50
CA HIS A 69 -0.73 13.68 3.99
C HIS A 69 -0.46 13.72 2.48
N LEU A 70 0.42 12.84 1.98
CA LEU A 70 0.69 12.72 0.56
C LEU A 70 -0.56 12.32 -0.24
N TYR A 71 -1.21 11.21 0.15
CA TYR A 71 -2.34 10.66 -0.58
C TYR A 71 -3.59 11.55 -0.47
N LEU A 72 -3.98 11.94 0.75
CA LEU A 72 -5.17 12.78 0.96
C LEU A 72 -4.92 14.23 0.49
N GLY A 73 -3.72 14.74 0.66
CA GLY A 73 -3.32 16.06 0.21
C GLY A 73 -3.23 16.20 -1.31
N TYR A 74 -3.15 15.08 -2.05
CA TYR A 74 -3.20 15.11 -3.52
C TYR A 74 -4.48 15.76 -4.04
N ALA A 75 -5.62 15.53 -3.39
CA ALA A 75 -6.89 16.11 -3.78
C ALA A 75 -6.94 17.66 -3.72
N SER A 76 -6.02 18.29 -2.99
CA SER A 76 -5.92 19.74 -2.87
C SER A 76 -4.88 20.38 -3.79
N GLN A 77 -4.23 19.60 -4.66
CA GLN A 77 -3.26 20.10 -5.63
C GLN A 77 -3.95 20.72 -6.85
N GLU A 78 -3.33 21.73 -7.47
CA GLU A 78 -3.91 22.47 -8.60
C GLU A 78 -4.15 21.59 -9.83
N ASP A 79 -3.30 20.58 -10.04
CA ASP A 79 -3.39 19.65 -11.17
C ASP A 79 -4.25 18.42 -10.87
N TYR A 80 -4.84 18.31 -9.67
CA TYR A 80 -5.72 17.20 -9.33
C TYR A 80 -6.97 17.19 -10.20
N ASN A 81 -7.19 16.05 -10.86
CA ASN A 81 -8.42 15.82 -11.64
C ASN A 81 -8.91 14.39 -11.38
N PRO A 82 -10.01 14.20 -10.61
CA PRO A 82 -10.56 12.88 -10.30
C PRO A 82 -11.13 12.15 -11.52
N TYR A 83 -11.34 12.88 -12.64
CA TYR A 83 -11.84 12.33 -13.90
C TYR A 83 -10.73 12.15 -14.94
N ARG A 84 -9.46 12.32 -14.53
CA ARG A 84 -8.34 12.10 -15.43
C ARG A 84 -8.29 10.65 -15.90
N ILE A 85 -8.22 10.47 -17.21
CA ILE A 85 -8.13 9.17 -17.86
C ILE A 85 -6.79 9.11 -18.61
N VAL A 86 -6.00 8.07 -18.30
CA VAL A 86 -4.82 7.76 -19.10
C VAL A 86 -5.24 6.86 -20.26
N GLU A 87 -4.97 7.28 -21.49
CA GLU A 87 -5.26 6.46 -22.66
C GLU A 87 -4.34 5.24 -22.69
N ILE A 88 -4.95 4.06 -22.55
CA ILE A 88 -4.28 2.77 -22.62
C ILE A 88 -4.69 2.10 -23.94
N PRO A 89 -3.76 1.66 -24.78
CA PRO A 89 -4.11 0.94 -26.00
C PRO A 89 -4.91 -0.33 -25.72
N GLU A 90 -5.94 -0.61 -26.53
CA GLU A 90 -6.83 -1.78 -26.36
C GLU A 90 -6.07 -3.09 -26.17
N ARG A 91 -4.93 -3.26 -26.85
CA ARG A 91 -4.07 -4.44 -26.70
C ARG A 91 -3.55 -4.63 -25.28
N ILE A 92 -3.32 -3.53 -24.55
CA ILE A 92 -2.83 -3.53 -23.18
C ILE A 92 -4.00 -3.79 -22.21
N GLU A 93 -5.18 -3.21 -22.51
CA GLU A 93 -6.38 -3.50 -21.73
C GLU A 93 -6.73 -4.98 -21.73
N LYS A 94 -6.51 -5.67 -22.88
CA LYS A 94 -6.67 -7.11 -22.96
C LYS A 94 -5.71 -7.89 -22.05
N LEU A 95 -4.49 -7.38 -21.85
CA LEU A 95 -3.53 -8.01 -20.93
C LEU A 95 -4.04 -7.94 -19.49
N TYR A 96 -4.68 -6.84 -19.08
CA TYR A 96 -5.21 -6.70 -17.72
C TYR A 96 -6.26 -7.75 -17.32
N ALA A 97 -6.87 -8.41 -18.31
CA ALA A 97 -7.84 -9.50 -18.08
C ALA A 97 -7.20 -10.89 -18.03
N GLN A 98 -5.92 -11.01 -18.34
CA GLN A 98 -5.18 -12.28 -18.34
C GLN A 98 -4.59 -12.55 -16.96
N THR A 99 -4.38 -13.83 -16.64
CA THR A 99 -3.76 -14.25 -15.38
C THR A 99 -2.29 -14.65 -15.56
N VAL A 100 -1.86 -14.93 -16.77
CA VAL A 100 -0.49 -15.32 -17.11
C VAL A 100 -0.03 -14.53 -18.32
N HIS A 101 1.20 -14.05 -18.28
CA HIS A 101 1.78 -13.21 -19.32
C HIS A 101 3.13 -13.76 -19.78
N THR A 102 3.42 -13.60 -21.05
CA THR A 102 4.75 -13.79 -21.61
C THR A 102 5.69 -12.69 -21.15
N GLU A 103 7.00 -12.89 -21.31
CA GLU A 103 8.00 -11.88 -20.95
C GLU A 103 7.77 -10.53 -21.67
N SER A 104 7.47 -10.55 -22.96
CA SER A 104 7.17 -9.36 -23.77
C SER A 104 5.89 -8.65 -23.32
N GLU A 105 4.90 -9.41 -22.86
CA GLU A 105 3.67 -8.83 -22.29
C GLU A 105 3.94 -8.18 -20.94
N CYS A 106 4.81 -8.78 -20.09
CA CYS A 106 5.27 -8.15 -18.86
C CYS A 106 6.01 -6.83 -19.13
N ASP A 107 6.89 -6.76 -20.15
CA ASP A 107 7.52 -5.50 -20.57
C ASP A 107 6.49 -4.44 -20.94
N SER A 108 5.43 -4.87 -21.63
CA SER A 108 4.33 -3.97 -22.00
C SER A 108 3.55 -3.48 -20.78
N LEU A 109 3.21 -4.36 -19.83
CA LEU A 109 2.55 -3.99 -18.57
C LEU A 109 3.39 -2.99 -17.77
N ILE A 110 4.69 -3.26 -17.60
CA ILE A 110 5.62 -2.36 -16.90
C ILE A 110 5.65 -0.98 -17.57
N LYS A 111 5.80 -0.96 -18.90
CA LYS A 111 5.86 0.29 -19.67
C LYS A 111 4.60 1.13 -19.46
N TYR A 112 3.43 0.55 -19.66
CA TYR A 112 2.18 1.30 -19.59
C TYR A 112 1.77 1.65 -18.17
N ALA A 113 2.11 0.81 -17.19
CA ALA A 113 1.94 1.16 -15.78
C ALA A 113 2.79 2.39 -15.40
N ARG A 114 4.06 2.45 -15.84
CA ARG A 114 4.92 3.63 -15.59
C ARG A 114 4.38 4.90 -16.27
N ILE A 115 3.86 4.80 -17.49
CA ILE A 115 3.21 5.93 -18.18
C ILE A 115 1.99 6.41 -17.38
N ALA A 116 1.12 5.50 -16.97
CA ALA A 116 -0.06 5.84 -16.19
C ALA A 116 0.30 6.47 -14.83
N LEU A 117 1.29 5.92 -14.14
CA LEU A 117 1.75 6.41 -12.84
C LEU A 117 2.49 7.76 -12.92
N SER A 118 3.04 8.13 -14.07
CA SER A 118 3.59 9.47 -14.27
C SER A 118 2.50 10.56 -14.35
N ASP A 119 1.28 10.19 -14.71
CA ASP A 119 0.12 11.07 -14.79
C ASP A 119 -0.81 10.96 -13.57
N ILE A 120 -1.03 9.74 -13.07
CA ILE A 120 -1.83 9.44 -11.87
C ILE A 120 -0.97 8.66 -10.87
N PRO A 121 -0.21 9.35 -10.00
CA PRO A 121 0.84 8.71 -9.17
C PRO A 121 0.33 7.65 -8.18
N PHE A 122 -0.96 7.68 -7.84
CA PHE A 122 -1.57 6.82 -6.83
C PHE A 122 -2.61 5.86 -7.40
N ASP A 123 -2.53 5.55 -8.71
CA ASP A 123 -3.37 4.52 -9.32
C ASP A 123 -2.95 3.13 -8.81
N LEU A 124 -3.71 2.61 -7.82
CA LEU A 124 -3.43 1.32 -7.18
C LEU A 124 -3.43 0.15 -8.17
N ARG A 125 -4.26 0.22 -9.21
CA ARG A 125 -4.34 -0.82 -10.24
C ARG A 125 -3.04 -0.85 -11.05
N GLN A 126 -2.55 0.30 -11.46
CA GLN A 126 -1.30 0.40 -12.23
C GLN A 126 -0.08 0.04 -11.37
N ILE A 127 -0.07 0.42 -10.09
CA ILE A 127 0.97 -0.01 -9.15
C ILE A 127 1.01 -1.55 -9.07
N ASN A 128 -0.15 -2.22 -8.95
CA ASN A 128 -0.20 -3.68 -8.92
C ASN A 128 0.31 -4.33 -10.20
N PHE A 129 -0.05 -3.81 -11.39
CA PHE A 129 0.47 -4.33 -12.66
C PHE A 129 1.98 -4.12 -12.79
N LEU A 130 2.50 -2.99 -12.31
CA LEU A 130 3.93 -2.73 -12.29
C LEU A 130 4.66 -3.73 -11.40
N ILE A 131 4.20 -3.93 -10.16
CA ILE A 131 4.76 -4.92 -9.24
C ILE A 131 4.75 -6.31 -9.86
N TYR A 132 3.61 -6.72 -10.42
CA TYR A 132 3.47 -8.02 -11.08
C TYR A 132 4.49 -8.19 -12.21
N GLY A 133 4.55 -7.25 -13.15
CA GLY A 133 5.47 -7.30 -14.28
C GLY A 133 6.94 -7.38 -13.84
N LEU A 134 7.34 -6.52 -12.88
CA LEU A 134 8.69 -6.54 -12.30
C LEU A 134 9.03 -7.89 -11.64
N ARG A 135 8.08 -8.47 -10.90
CA ARG A 135 8.26 -9.81 -10.29
C ARG A 135 8.48 -10.89 -11.33
N GLN A 136 7.69 -10.90 -12.42
CA GLN A 136 7.83 -11.86 -13.52
C GLN A 136 9.18 -11.73 -14.25
N LYS A 137 9.73 -10.51 -14.30
CA LYS A 137 11.05 -10.22 -14.89
C LYS A 137 12.22 -10.47 -13.94
N GLY A 138 11.96 -10.80 -12.67
CA GLY A 138 13.00 -10.95 -11.64
C GLY A 138 13.57 -9.63 -11.11
N GLU A 139 12.97 -8.50 -11.44
CA GLU A 139 13.36 -7.16 -10.95
C GLU A 139 12.86 -6.93 -9.52
N THR A 140 13.33 -7.79 -8.62
CA THR A 140 12.79 -7.94 -7.26
C THR A 140 12.99 -6.69 -6.41
N GLU A 141 14.11 -5.99 -6.53
CA GLU A 141 14.39 -4.77 -5.74
C GLU A 141 13.40 -3.67 -6.06
N GLU A 142 13.16 -3.40 -7.35
CA GLU A 142 12.20 -2.38 -7.75
C GLU A 142 10.77 -2.80 -7.38
N ALA A 143 10.41 -4.08 -7.55
CA ALA A 143 9.11 -4.59 -7.12
C ALA A 143 8.86 -4.37 -5.61
N ASN A 144 9.88 -4.59 -4.76
CA ASN A 144 9.79 -4.35 -3.32
C ASN A 144 9.57 -2.86 -2.99
N LEU A 145 10.20 -1.95 -3.71
CA LEU A 145 9.97 -0.51 -3.55
C LEU A 145 8.54 -0.11 -3.90
N TRP A 146 7.99 -0.66 -4.97
CA TRP A 146 6.60 -0.40 -5.34
C TRP A 146 5.59 -1.05 -4.38
N GLU A 147 5.91 -2.23 -3.82
CA GLU A 147 5.10 -2.85 -2.76
C GLU A 147 5.10 -2.00 -1.48
N TYR A 148 6.25 -1.43 -1.10
CA TYR A 148 6.34 -0.50 0.02
C TYR A 148 5.43 0.72 -0.19
N ARG A 149 5.48 1.33 -1.38
CA ARG A 149 4.61 2.45 -1.75
C ARG A 149 3.13 2.07 -1.71
N LEU A 150 2.77 0.93 -2.32
CA LEU A 150 1.41 0.41 -2.33
C LEU A 150 0.88 0.22 -0.92
N LYS A 151 1.67 -0.41 -0.06
CA LYS A 151 1.31 -0.63 1.36
C LYS A 151 1.08 0.69 2.10
N GLY A 152 1.96 1.67 1.92
CA GLY A 152 1.83 2.99 2.53
C GLY A 152 0.55 3.70 2.11
N ILE A 153 0.23 3.68 0.80
CA ILE A 153 -1.00 4.28 0.27
C ILE A 153 -2.25 3.55 0.80
N ILE A 154 -2.26 2.22 0.79
CA ILE A 154 -3.40 1.44 1.31
C ILE A 154 -3.61 1.74 2.79
N GLN A 155 -2.55 1.80 3.58
CA GLN A 155 -2.64 2.15 5.00
C GLN A 155 -3.14 3.58 5.22
N ALA A 156 -2.80 4.52 4.34
CA ALA A 156 -3.32 5.89 4.39
C ALA A 156 -4.84 5.97 4.09
N ILE A 157 -5.35 5.07 3.24
CA ILE A 157 -6.77 4.98 2.86
C ILE A 157 -7.57 4.26 3.96
N VAL A 158 -7.06 3.11 4.42
CA VAL A 158 -7.70 2.28 5.45
C VAL A 158 -7.25 2.79 6.81
N ILE A 159 -7.85 3.87 7.25
CA ILE A 159 -7.56 4.44 8.57
C ILE A 159 -8.22 3.57 9.62
N VAL A 160 -7.36 2.83 10.29
CA VAL A 160 -7.74 2.01 11.43
C VAL A 160 -7.06 2.58 12.66
#